data_8f61ede5dcc3836b802f243db54ecdb8
#
_entry.id   8f61ede5dcc3836b802f243db54ecdb8
#
_cell.length_a   1.000
_cell.length_b   1.000
_cell.length_c   1.000
_cell.angle_alpha   90.00
_cell.angle_beta   90.00
_cell.angle_gamma   90.00
#
_symmetry.space_group_name_H-M   'P 1'
#
loop_
_entity.id
_entity.type
_entity.pdbx_description
1 polymer ?
#
loop_
_entity_poly.entity_id
_entity_poly.type
_entity_poly.pdbx_seq_one_letter_code
_entity_poly.pdbx_strand_id
1 'polypeptide(L)'
;PWLSQFFHLAVVVLDLAGTLVILVGAAYASGVFLRAFRGSDRSRAYLAFRSTLGRSILLGLEFLVAGDIVKSLVINPTIAD
;
A
#
# COMPACT_ATOMS: atom_id res chain seq x y z
N PRO A 1 24.63 -3.23 -15.06
CA PRO A 1 24.57 -4.66 -14.81
C PRO A 1 23.93 -5.00 -13.47
N TRP A 2 24.72 -5.25 -12.40
CA TRP A 2 24.13 -5.65 -11.13
C TRP A 2 23.34 -4.52 -10.46
N LEU A 3 23.74 -3.26 -10.67
CA LEU A 3 23.02 -2.12 -10.12
C LEU A 3 21.62 -2.01 -10.70
N SER A 4 21.47 -2.17 -12.00
CA SER A 4 20.15 -2.10 -12.62
C SER A 4 19.27 -3.27 -12.19
N GLN A 5 19.86 -4.45 -11.98
CA GLN A 5 19.12 -5.60 -11.45
C GLN A 5 18.69 -5.34 -10.02
N PHE A 6 19.56 -4.73 -9.22
CA PHE A 6 19.24 -4.39 -7.83
C PHE A 6 18.10 -3.39 -7.79
N PHE A 7 18.16 -2.33 -8.59
CA PHE A 7 17.08 -1.32 -8.62
C PHE A 7 15.77 -1.91 -9.11
N HIS A 8 15.83 -2.77 -10.12
CA HIS A 8 14.64 -3.44 -10.61
C HIS A 8 14.00 -4.30 -9.52
N LEU A 9 14.83 -5.04 -8.80
CA LEU A 9 14.34 -5.86 -7.68
C LEU A 9 13.72 -5.00 -6.61
N ALA A 10 14.35 -3.87 -6.27
CA ALA A 10 13.82 -2.96 -5.26
C ALA A 10 12.44 -2.42 -5.66
N VAL A 11 12.26 -2.04 -6.93
CA VAL A 11 10.97 -1.57 -7.43
C VAL A 11 9.91 -2.65 -7.33
N VAL A 12 10.24 -3.88 -7.74
CA VAL A 12 9.30 -5.00 -7.68
C VAL A 12 8.91 -5.28 -6.23
N VAL A 13 9.88 -5.29 -5.32
CA VAL A 13 9.62 -5.54 -3.91
C VAL A 13 8.72 -4.47 -3.32
N LEU A 14 8.99 -3.20 -3.62
CA LEU A 14 8.18 -2.09 -3.12
C LEU A 14 6.76 -2.14 -3.66
N ASP A 15 6.62 -2.43 -4.96
CA ASP A 15 5.28 -2.53 -5.58
C ASP A 15 4.48 -3.68 -4.98
N LEU A 16 5.12 -4.84 -4.83
CA LEU A 16 4.46 -6.00 -4.23
C LEU A 16 4.09 -5.74 -2.78
N ALA A 17 5.01 -5.13 -2.02
CA ALA A 17 4.74 -4.81 -0.61
C ALA A 17 3.57 -3.86 -0.49
N GLY A 18 3.54 -2.79 -1.31
CA GLY A 18 2.44 -1.84 -1.29
C GLY A 18 1.11 -2.47 -1.64
N THR A 19 1.09 -3.27 -2.70
CA THR A 19 -0.12 -3.96 -3.15
C THR A 19 -0.62 -4.92 -2.07
N LEU A 20 0.29 -5.69 -1.47
CA LEU A 20 -0.07 -6.63 -0.41
C LEU A 20 -0.62 -5.91 0.81
N VAL A 21 0.00 -4.81 1.21
CA VAL A 21 -0.47 -4.03 2.36
C VAL A 21 -1.89 -3.53 2.12
N ILE A 22 -2.15 -3.00 0.92
CA ILE A 22 -3.49 -2.50 0.57
C ILE A 22 -4.50 -3.63 0.59
N LEU A 23 -4.18 -4.75 -0.06
CA LEU A 23 -5.11 -5.88 -0.16
C LEU A 23 -5.39 -6.51 1.20
N VAL A 24 -4.34 -6.76 1.99
CA VAL A 24 -4.48 -7.35 3.32
C VAL A 24 -5.24 -6.39 4.24
N GLY A 25 -4.88 -5.11 4.19
CA GLY A 25 -5.55 -4.09 5.01
C GLY A 25 -7.02 -3.96 4.66
N ALA A 26 -7.34 -3.95 3.38
CA ALA A 26 -8.74 -3.87 2.93
C ALA A 26 -9.53 -5.10 3.33
N ALA A 27 -8.94 -6.28 3.18
CA ALA A 27 -9.60 -7.52 3.58
C ALA A 27 -9.83 -7.57 5.09
N TYR A 28 -8.80 -7.19 5.86
CA TYR A 28 -8.92 -7.18 7.32
C TYR A 28 -9.97 -6.18 7.78
N ALA A 29 -9.93 -4.96 7.25
CA ALA A 29 -10.88 -3.92 7.62
C ALA A 29 -12.31 -4.32 7.25
N SER A 30 -12.48 -4.93 6.08
CA SER A 30 -13.79 -5.39 5.63
C SER A 30 -14.33 -6.49 6.54
N GLY A 31 -13.46 -7.43 6.93
CA GLY A 31 -13.86 -8.51 7.85
C GLY A 31 -14.28 -8.00 9.21
N VAL A 32 -13.50 -7.05 9.77
CA VAL A 32 -13.82 -6.45 11.04
C VAL A 32 -15.14 -5.66 10.96
N PHE A 33 -15.32 -4.91 9.87
CA PHE A 33 -16.53 -4.13 9.65
C PHE A 33 -17.75 -5.04 9.58
N LEU A 34 -17.68 -6.13 8.83
CA LEU A 34 -18.80 -7.07 8.69
C LEU A 34 -19.18 -7.70 10.03
N ARG A 35 -18.17 -8.07 10.83
CA ARG A 35 -18.43 -8.63 12.15
C ARG A 35 -19.11 -7.61 13.06
N ALA A 36 -18.61 -6.40 13.08
CA ALA A 36 -19.14 -5.35 13.94
C ALA A 36 -20.49 -4.85 13.45
N PHE A 37 -20.74 -4.91 12.14
CA PHE A 37 -22.01 -4.51 11.55
C PHE A 37 -23.15 -5.40 12.02
N ARG A 38 -22.85 -6.65 12.31
CA ARG A 38 -23.84 -7.59 12.86
C ARG A 38 -24.17 -7.29 14.34
N GLY A 39 -23.33 -6.49 14.99
CA GLY A 39 -23.57 -6.07 16.38
C GLY A 39 -24.39 -4.81 16.45
N SER A 40 -24.54 -4.29 17.67
CA SER A 40 -25.37 -3.13 17.95
C SER A 40 -24.66 -1.80 17.72
N ASP A 41 -23.34 -1.82 17.55
CA ASP A 41 -22.52 -0.60 17.54
C ASP A 41 -21.99 -0.28 16.14
N ARG A 42 -22.91 0.10 15.27
CA ARG A 42 -22.60 0.37 13.86
C ARG A 42 -21.70 1.59 13.66
N SER A 43 -21.91 2.65 14.44
CA SER A 43 -21.12 3.87 14.29
C SER A 43 -19.66 3.66 14.62
N ARG A 44 -19.38 2.92 15.70
CA ARG A 44 -18.00 2.59 16.07
C ARG A 44 -17.36 1.69 15.03
N ALA A 45 -18.12 0.74 14.52
CA ALA A 45 -17.63 -0.18 13.48
C ALA A 45 -17.21 0.59 12.23
N TYR A 46 -18.03 1.54 11.82
CA TYR A 46 -17.75 2.35 10.64
C TYR A 46 -16.49 3.20 10.83
N LEU A 47 -16.35 3.82 12.00
CA LEU A 47 -15.18 4.65 12.30
C LEU A 47 -13.90 3.81 12.34
N ALA A 48 -13.97 2.63 12.98
CA ALA A 48 -12.84 1.72 13.06
C ALA A 48 -12.45 1.22 11.67
N PHE A 49 -13.42 0.86 10.86
CA PHE A 49 -13.20 0.39 9.49
C PHE A 49 -12.51 1.47 8.67
N ARG A 50 -13.04 2.68 8.71
CA ARG A 50 -12.49 3.81 7.95
C ARG A 50 -11.06 4.13 8.37
N SER A 51 -10.80 4.10 9.69
CA SER A 51 -9.47 4.36 10.22
C SER A 51 -8.47 3.29 9.77
N THR A 52 -8.83 2.02 9.92
CA THR A 52 -7.97 0.90 9.55
C THR A 52 -7.71 0.89 8.04
N LEU A 53 -8.76 1.05 7.26
CA LEU A 53 -8.65 1.06 5.80
C LEU A 53 -7.80 2.23 5.33
N GLY A 54 -8.03 3.42 5.88
CA GLY A 54 -7.28 4.61 5.52
C GLY A 54 -5.80 4.45 5.81
N ARG A 55 -5.45 3.91 6.98
CA ARG A 55 -4.05 3.68 7.34
C ARG A 55 -3.39 2.67 6.42
N SER A 56 -4.10 1.59 6.10
CA SER A 56 -3.57 0.55 5.21
C SER A 56 -3.34 1.08 3.80
N ILE A 57 -4.29 1.85 3.28
CA ILE A 57 -4.18 2.44 1.96
C ILE A 57 -3.02 3.44 1.93
N LEU A 58 -2.92 4.29 2.95
CA LEU A 58 -1.86 5.27 3.04
C LEU A 58 -0.48 4.60 3.07
N LEU A 59 -0.31 3.58 3.89
CA LEU A 59 0.93 2.83 3.97
C LEU A 59 1.26 2.15 2.64
N GLY A 60 0.28 1.51 2.03
CA GLY A 60 0.46 0.87 0.74
C GLY A 60 0.84 1.85 -0.35
N LEU A 61 0.18 3.01 -0.37
CA LEU A 61 0.51 4.07 -1.32
C LEU A 61 1.91 4.62 -1.10
N GLU A 62 2.35 4.74 0.15
CA GLU A 62 3.72 5.17 0.43
C GLU A 62 4.73 4.22 -0.19
N PHE A 63 4.51 2.91 -0.09
CA PHE A 63 5.38 1.93 -0.74
C PHE A 63 5.31 2.03 -2.26
N LEU A 64 4.11 2.19 -2.81
CA LEU A 64 3.94 2.30 -4.26
C LEU A 64 4.58 3.56 -4.82
N VAL A 65 4.44 4.68 -4.12
CA VAL A 65 5.06 5.94 -4.52
C VAL A 65 6.58 5.83 -4.43
N ALA A 66 7.07 5.21 -3.38
CA ALA A 66 8.52 4.97 -3.25
C ALA A 66 9.03 4.14 -4.42
N GLY A 67 8.30 3.10 -4.81
CA GLY A 67 8.65 2.29 -5.96
C GLY A 67 8.65 3.09 -7.25
N ASP A 68 7.67 3.96 -7.43
CA ASP A 68 7.57 4.82 -8.61
C ASP A 68 8.73 5.82 -8.68
N ILE A 69 9.13 6.38 -7.55
CA ILE A 69 10.25 7.32 -7.48
C ILE A 69 11.54 6.59 -7.88
N VAL A 70 11.78 5.41 -7.33
CA VAL A 70 12.97 4.62 -7.66
C VAL A 70 12.96 4.26 -9.14
N LYS A 71 11.80 3.82 -9.64
CA LYS A 71 11.64 3.46 -11.05
C LYS A 71 11.94 4.65 -11.95
N SER A 72 11.44 5.82 -11.60
CA SER A 72 11.64 7.05 -12.36
C SER A 72 13.12 7.43 -12.42
N LEU A 73 13.82 7.29 -11.30
CA LEU A 73 15.26 7.58 -11.26
C LEU A 73 16.07 6.64 -12.12
N VAL A 74 15.66 5.37 -12.20
CA VAL A 74 16.39 4.36 -12.96
C VAL A 74 16.09 4.47 -14.46
N ILE A 75 14.81 4.67 -14.81
CA ILE A 75 14.36 4.62 -16.21
C ILE A 75 14.59 5.95 -16.92
N ASN A 76 14.46 7.06 -16.21
CA ASN A 76 14.61 8.40 -16.80
C ASN A 76 15.72 9.19 -16.13
N PRO A 77 17.00 8.75 -16.25
CA PRO A 77 18.10 9.52 -15.69
C PRO A 77 18.29 10.87 -16.40
N THR A 78 17.77 10.98 -17.62
CA THR A 78 17.86 12.22 -18.41
C THR A 78 17.10 13.37 -17.80
N ILE A 79 16.11 13.08 -16.95
CA ILE A 79 15.38 14.15 -16.25
C ILE A 79 16.29 14.87 -15.25
N ALA A 80 17.26 14.15 -14.71
CA ALA A 80 18.23 14.69 -13.78
C ALA A 80 19.29 15.56 -14.46
N ASP A 81 19.44 15.41 -15.76
CA ASP A 81 20.36 16.24 -16.56
C ASP A 81 19.71 17.61 -16.78
#